data_1923f57389c4639326b3f96a7fd59a0a
#
_entry.id   1923f57389c4639326b3f96a7fd59a0a
#
_cell.length_a   1.000
_cell.length_b   1.000
_cell.length_c   1.000
_cell.angle_alpha   90.00
_cell.angle_beta   90.00
_cell.angle_gamma   90.00
#
_symmetry.space_group_name_H-M   'P 1'
#
loop_
_entity.id
_entity.type
_entity.pdbx_description
1 polymer ?
#
loop_
_entity_poly.entity_id
_entity_poly.type
_entity_poly.pdbx_seq_one_letter_code
_entity_poly.pdbx_strand_id
1 'polypeptide(L)'
;MSDTPLVAGPLYGLRTWVVVPGAERLAGPQRREPWPAGGVWLEARCAQDPSHEAPVHDCVCGLHAWHPDPHSARRVLAARREVAGVVECDGAIEVHAEGFRAQRGQAYALVLPPLKNPALIRRLADAYDAEVAEVGGPDELANWCRERGLGIEPTVLDDLLGPGAAEASRRESRRRARRLVAGMVVWMVVSALLAMAAAVALPDPPGPKGVAGRAGHVHIP
;
A
#
# COMPACT_ATOMS: atom_id res chain seq x y z
N MET A 1 25.36 -16.13 -0.30
CA MET A 1 25.01 -14.81 -0.87
C MET A 1 24.10 -15.11 -2.05
N SER A 2 22.82 -14.83 -1.93
CA SER A 2 21.90 -14.98 -3.06
C SER A 2 22.16 -13.83 -4.02
N ASP A 3 22.73 -14.12 -5.19
CA ASP A 3 22.84 -13.14 -6.27
C ASP A 3 21.43 -12.78 -6.72
N THR A 4 20.90 -11.66 -6.22
CA THR A 4 19.65 -11.12 -6.72
C THR A 4 19.89 -10.60 -8.13
N PRO A 5 19.15 -11.10 -9.14
CA PRO A 5 19.42 -10.73 -10.52
C PRO A 5 19.17 -9.24 -10.76
N LEU A 6 20.16 -8.58 -11.38
CA LEU A 6 20.04 -7.23 -11.89
C LEU A 6 19.62 -7.32 -13.35
N VAL A 7 18.56 -6.59 -13.69
CA VAL A 7 18.01 -6.52 -15.06
C VAL A 7 18.12 -5.08 -15.54
N ALA A 8 18.41 -4.88 -16.81
CA ALA A 8 18.33 -3.57 -17.45
C ALA A 8 16.88 -3.26 -17.80
N GLY A 9 16.43 -2.03 -17.49
CA GLY A 9 15.05 -1.58 -17.79
C GLY A 9 14.78 -1.30 -19.27
N PRO A 10 13.54 -0.81 -19.59
CA PRO A 10 12.51 -0.49 -18.61
C PRO A 10 11.71 -1.70 -18.11
N LEU A 11 11.31 -1.70 -16.85
CA LEU A 11 10.34 -2.64 -16.30
C LEU A 11 9.10 -1.90 -15.79
N TYR A 12 7.95 -2.54 -15.93
CA TYR A 12 6.67 -2.00 -15.50
C TYR A 12 6.11 -2.79 -14.32
N GLY A 13 5.57 -2.09 -13.34
CA GLY A 13 4.99 -2.73 -12.17
C GLY A 13 3.84 -1.96 -11.56
N LEU A 14 3.05 -2.63 -10.74
CA LEU A 14 1.95 -2.02 -10.01
C LEU A 14 2.48 -1.25 -8.79
N ARG A 15 1.90 -0.07 -8.56
CA ARG A 15 2.24 0.77 -7.41
C ARG A 15 1.02 1.53 -6.93
N THR A 16 1.10 2.05 -5.69
CA THR A 16 0.14 3.00 -5.14
C THR A 16 0.82 4.31 -4.77
N TRP A 17 0.05 5.39 -4.84
CA TRP A 17 0.45 6.73 -4.42
C TRP A 17 -0.62 7.36 -3.55
N VAL A 18 -0.24 8.19 -2.62
CA VAL A 18 -1.16 9.13 -1.97
C VAL A 18 -1.25 10.43 -2.77
N VAL A 19 -2.41 11.06 -2.76
CA VAL A 19 -2.57 12.41 -3.32
C VAL A 19 -2.27 13.41 -2.22
N VAL A 20 -1.33 14.32 -2.47
CA VAL A 20 -1.01 15.39 -1.52
C VAL A 20 -2.16 16.39 -1.48
N PRO A 21 -2.80 16.62 -0.33
CA PRO A 21 -3.91 17.55 -0.22
C PRO A 21 -3.52 18.97 -0.67
N GLY A 22 -4.38 19.57 -1.51
CA GLY A 22 -4.20 20.95 -2.01
C GLY A 22 -3.19 21.11 -3.14
N ALA A 23 -2.33 20.13 -3.40
CA ALA A 23 -1.33 20.20 -4.47
C ALA A 23 -1.69 19.35 -5.70
N GLU A 24 -2.70 18.47 -5.60
CA GLU A 24 -3.06 17.48 -6.63
C GLU A 24 -1.81 16.77 -7.19
N ARG A 25 -0.90 16.35 -6.32
CA ARG A 25 0.34 15.66 -6.68
C ARG A 25 0.37 14.25 -6.11
N LEU A 26 0.96 13.34 -6.87
CA LEU A 26 1.26 11.99 -6.41
C LEU A 26 2.46 12.03 -5.46
N ALA A 27 2.42 11.23 -4.40
CA ALA A 27 3.54 11.04 -3.49
C ALA A 27 3.63 9.58 -3.04
N GLY A 28 4.81 9.14 -2.68
CA GLY A 28 5.00 7.80 -2.12
C GLY A 28 4.21 7.62 -0.81
N PRO A 29 3.55 6.47 -0.58
CA PRO A 29 2.69 6.28 0.59
C PRO A 29 3.45 6.34 1.92
N GLN A 30 4.74 5.99 1.93
CA GLN A 30 5.56 5.97 3.13
C GLN A 30 6.25 7.31 3.41
N ARG A 31 6.92 7.90 2.42
CA ARG A 31 7.75 9.11 2.60
C ARG A 31 7.02 10.40 2.27
N ARG A 32 5.89 10.31 1.58
CA ARG A 32 5.11 11.48 1.09
C ARG A 32 5.93 12.47 0.25
N GLU A 33 7.08 12.05 -0.25
CA GLU A 33 7.86 12.84 -1.19
C GLU A 33 7.08 12.96 -2.50
N PRO A 34 6.82 14.19 -2.98
CA PRO A 34 6.08 14.40 -4.22
C PRO A 34 6.85 13.83 -5.42
N TRP A 35 6.12 13.11 -6.26
CA TRP A 35 6.65 12.68 -7.54
C TRP A 35 6.70 13.86 -8.50
N PRO A 36 7.74 13.95 -9.34
CA PRO A 36 7.80 14.98 -10.37
C PRO A 36 6.69 14.74 -11.40
N ALA A 37 6.07 15.83 -11.86
CA ALA A 37 5.03 15.81 -12.90
C ALA A 37 5.65 15.90 -14.31
N GLY A 38 4.82 15.71 -15.37
CA GLY A 38 5.22 15.89 -16.75
C GLY A 38 6.17 14.81 -17.29
N GLY A 39 5.96 13.54 -16.92
CA GLY A 39 6.78 12.44 -17.43
C GLY A 39 8.24 12.47 -16.95
N VAL A 40 8.53 13.17 -15.88
CA VAL A 40 9.90 13.30 -15.33
C VAL A 40 10.20 12.13 -14.40
N TRP A 41 11.39 11.56 -14.53
CA TRP A 41 11.85 10.46 -13.69
C TRP A 41 12.13 10.90 -12.25
N LEU A 42 11.60 10.15 -11.29
CA LEU A 42 11.98 10.24 -9.89
C LEU A 42 13.18 9.32 -9.63
N GLU A 43 14.29 9.90 -9.18
CA GLU A 43 15.46 9.12 -8.75
C GLU A 43 15.27 8.62 -7.31
N ALA A 44 15.51 7.32 -7.12
CA ALA A 44 15.49 6.74 -5.78
C ALA A 44 16.69 7.20 -4.97
N ARG A 45 16.45 7.56 -3.71
CA ARG A 45 17.52 7.92 -2.76
C ARG A 45 17.40 7.05 -1.51
N CYS A 46 18.53 6.57 -1.03
CA CYS A 46 18.57 5.91 0.26
C CYS A 46 18.44 6.95 1.37
N ALA A 47 17.49 6.72 2.29
CA ALA A 47 17.33 7.60 3.45
C ALA A 47 18.17 7.18 4.64
N GLN A 48 18.64 5.93 4.65
CA GLN A 48 19.47 5.40 5.74
C GLN A 48 20.95 5.71 5.52
N ASP A 49 21.37 5.62 4.26
CA ASP A 49 22.75 5.86 3.87
C ASP A 49 22.81 6.53 2.49
N PRO A 50 23.03 7.84 2.43
CA PRO A 50 23.10 8.57 1.16
C PRO A 50 24.39 8.31 0.37
N SER A 51 25.33 7.52 0.90
CA SER A 51 26.61 7.24 0.25
C SER A 51 26.52 6.21 -0.89
N HIS A 52 25.41 5.46 -0.98
CA HIS A 52 25.19 4.50 -2.05
C HIS A 52 24.01 4.87 -2.96
N GLU A 53 24.11 4.45 -4.21
CA GLU A 53 23.03 4.56 -5.18
C GLU A 53 21.98 3.45 -4.94
N ALA A 54 20.70 3.81 -4.99
CA ALA A 54 19.61 2.86 -4.83
C ALA A 54 19.26 2.21 -6.19
N PRO A 55 18.86 0.93 -6.22
CA PRO A 55 18.84 -0.04 -5.14
C PRO A 55 20.20 -0.67 -4.87
N VAL A 56 20.45 -1.10 -3.65
CA VAL A 56 21.61 -1.93 -3.32
C VAL A 56 21.16 -3.16 -2.53
N HIS A 57 21.80 -4.30 -2.76
CA HIS A 57 21.34 -5.60 -2.27
C HIS A 57 21.09 -5.67 -0.76
N ASP A 58 21.99 -5.12 0.03
CA ASP A 58 21.92 -5.19 1.49
C ASP A 58 21.10 -4.04 2.12
N CYS A 59 20.37 -3.27 1.31
CA CYS A 59 19.52 -2.17 1.75
C CYS A 59 18.11 -2.31 1.18
N VAL A 60 17.10 -1.82 1.90
CA VAL A 60 15.70 -1.80 1.43
C VAL A 60 15.37 -0.58 0.56
N CYS A 61 16.37 0.18 0.12
CA CYS A 61 16.17 1.37 -0.71
C CYS A 61 15.77 1.01 -2.15
N GLY A 62 15.32 2.01 -2.89
CA GLY A 62 14.84 1.87 -4.26
C GLY A 62 13.37 2.24 -4.40
N LEU A 63 12.92 2.39 -5.64
CA LEU A 63 11.51 2.53 -5.97
C LEU A 63 10.87 1.15 -6.07
N HIS A 64 9.97 0.84 -5.16
CA HIS A 64 9.31 -0.46 -5.11
C HIS A 64 8.10 -0.52 -6.04
N ALA A 65 7.97 -1.62 -6.79
CA ALA A 65 6.80 -1.96 -7.57
C ALA A 65 6.51 -3.46 -7.46
N TRP A 66 5.24 -3.85 -7.60
CA TRP A 66 4.82 -5.25 -7.64
C TRP A 66 4.70 -5.74 -9.08
N HIS A 67 4.97 -7.02 -9.31
CA HIS A 67 4.67 -7.63 -10.61
C HIS A 67 3.17 -7.48 -10.93
N PRO A 68 2.81 -7.16 -12.20
CA PRO A 68 1.41 -6.93 -12.59
C PRO A 68 0.65 -8.25 -12.75
N ASP A 69 0.36 -8.91 -11.64
CA ASP A 69 -0.45 -10.12 -11.56
C ASP A 69 -1.77 -9.90 -10.80
N PRO A 70 -2.75 -10.81 -10.87
CA PRO A 70 -4.04 -10.65 -10.21
C PRO A 70 -3.96 -10.49 -8.69
N HIS A 71 -2.93 -11.06 -8.04
CA HIS A 71 -2.72 -10.91 -6.60
C HIS A 71 -2.28 -9.50 -6.24
N SER A 72 -1.28 -9.00 -6.93
CA SER A 72 -0.77 -7.64 -6.77
C SER A 72 -1.81 -6.59 -7.16
N ALA A 73 -2.55 -6.83 -8.25
CA ALA A 73 -3.66 -5.98 -8.68
C ALA A 73 -4.75 -5.87 -7.60
N ARG A 74 -5.12 -6.97 -6.96
CA ARG A 74 -6.05 -6.97 -5.81
C ARG A 74 -5.52 -6.15 -4.65
N ARG A 75 -4.23 -6.26 -4.37
CA ARG A 75 -3.56 -5.52 -3.28
C ARG A 75 -3.59 -4.01 -3.51
N VAL A 76 -3.20 -3.54 -4.70
CA VAL A 76 -3.17 -2.10 -5.01
C VAL A 76 -4.58 -1.49 -5.11
N LEU A 77 -5.56 -2.23 -5.63
CA LEU A 77 -6.95 -1.76 -5.69
C LEU A 77 -7.65 -1.75 -4.33
N ALA A 78 -7.22 -2.57 -3.37
CA ALA A 78 -7.74 -2.56 -2.01
C ALA A 78 -7.31 -1.33 -1.20
N ALA A 79 -6.28 -0.60 -1.62
CA ALA A 79 -5.77 0.60 -0.98
C ALA A 79 -6.69 1.82 -1.21
N ARG A 80 -7.82 1.88 -0.49
CA ARG A 80 -8.93 2.83 -0.73
C ARG A 80 -8.54 4.30 -0.71
N ARG A 81 -7.51 4.68 0.06
CA ARG A 81 -7.04 6.07 0.22
C ARG A 81 -5.93 6.45 -0.75
N GLU A 82 -5.49 5.51 -1.58
CA GLU A 82 -4.37 5.65 -2.49
C GLU A 82 -4.86 5.58 -3.94
N VAL A 83 -4.10 6.16 -4.85
CA VAL A 83 -4.26 6.00 -6.29
C VAL A 83 -3.41 4.82 -6.71
N ALA A 84 -4.04 3.82 -7.30
CA ALA A 84 -3.34 2.69 -7.90
C ALA A 84 -2.89 3.05 -9.33
N GLY A 85 -1.81 2.45 -9.79
CA GLY A 85 -1.34 2.62 -11.16
C GLY A 85 -0.19 1.72 -11.52
N VAL A 86 0.32 1.95 -12.70
CA VAL A 86 1.52 1.31 -13.24
C VAL A 86 2.65 2.33 -13.22
N VAL A 87 3.78 1.91 -12.69
CA VAL A 87 5.04 2.67 -12.72
C VAL A 87 5.94 2.06 -13.78
N GLU A 88 6.53 2.90 -14.61
CA GLU A 88 7.68 2.55 -15.44
C GLU A 88 8.95 2.77 -14.62
N CYS A 89 9.83 1.80 -14.62
CA CYS A 89 11.06 1.79 -13.84
C CYS A 89 12.25 1.52 -14.74
N ASP A 90 13.40 2.16 -14.43
CA ASP A 90 14.60 2.05 -15.25
C ASP A 90 15.88 2.20 -14.39
N GLY A 91 17.04 2.04 -15.02
CA GLY A 91 18.33 2.02 -14.37
C GLY A 91 18.67 0.65 -13.77
N ALA A 92 19.31 0.63 -12.64
CA ALA A 92 19.56 -0.60 -11.88
C ALA A 92 18.23 -1.10 -11.30
N ILE A 93 17.88 -2.36 -11.58
CA ILE A 93 16.62 -2.99 -11.10
C ILE A 93 16.96 -4.31 -10.43
N GLU A 94 16.57 -4.45 -9.19
CA GLU A 94 16.70 -5.67 -8.41
C GLU A 94 15.37 -6.40 -8.35
N VAL A 95 15.31 -7.61 -8.93
CA VAL A 95 14.09 -8.40 -9.10
C VAL A 95 13.89 -9.33 -7.92
N HIS A 96 12.66 -9.37 -7.39
CA HIS A 96 12.21 -10.23 -6.30
C HIS A 96 10.94 -10.99 -6.72
N ALA A 97 10.57 -11.99 -5.96
CA ALA A 97 9.43 -12.86 -6.28
C ALA A 97 8.06 -12.15 -6.33
N GLU A 98 7.85 -11.07 -5.58
CA GLU A 98 6.57 -10.32 -5.59
C GLU A 98 6.62 -9.02 -6.40
N GLY A 99 7.83 -8.61 -6.81
CA GLY A 99 8.02 -7.35 -7.49
C GLY A 99 9.50 -7.01 -7.64
N PHE A 100 9.82 -5.76 -7.72
CA PHE A 100 11.20 -5.30 -7.92
C PHE A 100 11.45 -3.94 -7.24
N ARG A 101 12.71 -3.59 -7.13
CA ARG A 101 13.20 -2.28 -6.71
C ARG A 101 14.04 -1.67 -7.82
N ALA A 102 13.82 -0.40 -8.11
CA ALA A 102 14.48 0.29 -9.21
C ALA A 102 15.18 1.56 -8.77
N GLN A 103 16.16 1.98 -9.57
CA GLN A 103 16.91 3.21 -9.39
C GLN A 103 16.05 4.44 -9.67
N ARG A 104 15.22 4.40 -10.71
CA ARG A 104 14.34 5.50 -11.07
C ARG A 104 13.00 5.01 -11.60
N GLY A 105 12.00 5.88 -11.57
CA GLY A 105 10.67 5.55 -12.10
C GLY A 105 9.81 6.77 -12.37
N GLN A 106 8.83 6.60 -13.25
CA GLN A 106 7.80 7.58 -13.57
C GLN A 106 6.43 6.92 -13.59
N ALA A 107 5.36 7.72 -13.40
CA ALA A 107 4.01 7.22 -13.53
C ALA A 107 3.72 6.91 -15.00
N TYR A 108 3.40 5.65 -15.32
CA TYR A 108 3.06 5.22 -16.68
C TYR A 108 1.55 5.25 -16.90
N ALA A 109 0.77 4.72 -15.94
CA ALA A 109 -0.68 4.75 -16.01
C ALA A 109 -1.29 4.89 -14.61
N LEU A 110 -2.42 5.61 -14.51
CA LEU A 110 -3.23 5.67 -13.31
C LEU A 110 -4.51 4.86 -13.49
N VAL A 111 -4.85 4.07 -12.49
CA VAL A 111 -6.01 3.19 -12.53
C VAL A 111 -7.25 3.94 -12.07
N LEU A 112 -8.29 3.90 -12.90
CA LEU A 112 -9.62 4.41 -12.59
C LEU A 112 -10.58 3.24 -12.27
N PRO A 113 -10.70 2.82 -11.00
CA PRO A 113 -11.68 1.84 -10.61
C PRO A 113 -13.06 2.50 -10.43
N PRO A 114 -14.18 1.73 -10.47
CA PRO A 114 -15.54 2.26 -10.51
C PRO A 114 -15.94 3.21 -9.36
N LEU A 115 -15.26 3.11 -8.21
CA LEU A 115 -15.61 3.89 -7.00
C LEU A 115 -14.70 5.11 -6.74
N LYS A 116 -13.80 5.44 -7.66
CA LYS A 116 -12.92 6.61 -7.53
C LYS A 116 -13.48 7.81 -8.29
N ASN A 117 -13.06 9.01 -7.90
CA ASN A 117 -13.41 10.25 -8.60
C ASN A 117 -12.72 10.30 -9.98
N PRO A 118 -13.46 10.14 -11.10
CA PRO A 118 -12.87 10.09 -12.44
C PRO A 118 -12.16 11.39 -12.82
N ALA A 119 -12.73 12.54 -12.44
CA ALA A 119 -12.16 13.83 -12.78
C ALA A 119 -10.79 14.04 -12.11
N LEU A 120 -10.63 13.61 -10.86
CA LEU A 120 -9.34 13.68 -10.17
C LEU A 120 -8.30 12.79 -10.85
N ILE A 121 -8.65 11.53 -11.16
CA ILE A 121 -7.70 10.60 -11.80
C ILE A 121 -7.27 11.10 -13.17
N ARG A 122 -8.17 11.62 -13.99
CA ARG A 122 -7.82 12.17 -15.30
C ARG A 122 -6.92 13.41 -15.19
N ARG A 123 -7.21 14.35 -14.29
CA ARG A 123 -6.32 15.52 -14.07
C ARG A 123 -4.93 15.09 -13.57
N LEU A 124 -4.86 14.09 -12.71
CA LEU A 124 -3.57 13.54 -12.28
C LEU A 124 -2.85 12.87 -13.46
N ALA A 125 -3.54 12.06 -14.26
CA ALA A 125 -2.95 11.42 -15.43
C ALA A 125 -2.39 12.46 -16.40
N ASP A 126 -3.17 13.48 -16.73
CA ASP A 126 -2.71 14.61 -17.57
C ASP A 126 -1.47 15.31 -16.97
N ALA A 127 -1.46 15.55 -15.67
CA ALA A 127 -0.34 16.21 -14.99
C ALA A 127 0.95 15.38 -15.00
N TYR A 128 0.85 14.05 -15.07
CA TYR A 128 1.99 13.13 -15.05
C TYR A 128 2.33 12.54 -16.43
N ASP A 129 1.65 12.98 -17.49
CA ASP A 129 1.77 12.40 -18.84
C ASP A 129 1.53 10.89 -18.84
N ALA A 130 0.55 10.46 -18.03
CA ALA A 130 0.25 9.06 -17.79
C ALA A 130 -1.07 8.63 -18.45
N GLU A 131 -1.17 7.38 -18.88
CA GLU A 131 -2.42 6.82 -19.36
C GLU A 131 -3.47 6.67 -18.24
N VAL A 132 -4.75 6.58 -18.61
CA VAL A 132 -5.81 6.17 -17.69
C VAL A 132 -6.22 4.73 -18.00
N ALA A 133 -5.98 3.83 -17.05
CA ALA A 133 -6.42 2.44 -17.12
C ALA A 133 -7.82 2.32 -16.48
N GLU A 134 -8.87 2.30 -17.31
CA GLU A 134 -10.24 2.07 -16.83
C GLU A 134 -10.45 0.56 -16.67
N VAL A 135 -10.63 0.09 -15.43
CA VAL A 135 -10.76 -1.32 -15.09
C VAL A 135 -11.82 -1.54 -14.02
N GLY A 136 -12.61 -2.59 -14.16
CA GLY A 136 -13.64 -2.98 -13.19
C GLY A 136 -13.12 -3.79 -12.01
N GLY A 137 -11.90 -4.35 -12.10
CA GLY A 137 -11.37 -5.17 -11.04
C GLY A 137 -9.94 -5.67 -11.22
N PRO A 138 -9.46 -6.49 -10.26
CA PRO A 138 -8.06 -6.95 -10.24
C PRO A 138 -7.64 -7.77 -11.46
N ASP A 139 -8.53 -8.66 -11.93
CA ASP A 139 -8.23 -9.52 -13.07
C ASP A 139 -8.16 -8.71 -14.37
N GLU A 140 -9.02 -7.69 -14.51
CA GLU A 140 -8.97 -6.76 -15.65
C GLU A 140 -7.70 -5.92 -15.62
N LEU A 141 -7.25 -5.45 -14.46
CA LEU A 141 -5.99 -4.72 -14.36
C LEU A 141 -4.79 -5.59 -14.77
N ALA A 142 -4.75 -6.82 -14.30
CA ALA A 142 -3.69 -7.76 -14.67
C ALA A 142 -3.72 -8.09 -16.17
N ASN A 143 -4.91 -8.25 -16.75
CA ASN A 143 -5.09 -8.46 -18.20
C ASN A 143 -4.66 -7.23 -18.99
N TRP A 144 -5.08 -6.03 -18.57
CA TRP A 144 -4.69 -4.76 -19.18
C TRP A 144 -3.16 -4.61 -19.27
N CYS A 145 -2.44 -4.97 -18.20
CA CYS A 145 -0.98 -4.98 -18.19
C CYS A 145 -0.41 -6.03 -19.15
N ARG A 146 -0.94 -7.24 -19.14
CA ARG A 146 -0.46 -8.35 -19.98
C ARG A 146 -0.64 -8.07 -21.47
N GLU A 147 -1.78 -7.53 -21.88
CA GLU A 147 -2.09 -7.18 -23.27
C GLU A 147 -1.12 -6.13 -23.83
N ARG A 148 -0.50 -5.33 -22.97
CA ARG A 148 0.50 -4.31 -23.31
C ARG A 148 1.94 -4.80 -23.14
N GLY A 149 2.14 -6.07 -22.76
CA GLY A 149 3.48 -6.61 -22.50
C GLY A 149 4.17 -5.98 -21.26
N LEU A 150 3.38 -5.45 -20.31
CA LEU A 150 3.93 -4.83 -19.12
C LEU A 150 4.22 -5.89 -18.05
N GLY A 151 5.41 -5.85 -17.50
CA GLY A 151 5.88 -6.78 -16.48
C GLY A 151 6.89 -7.80 -17.00
N ILE A 152 7.28 -8.72 -16.14
CA ILE A 152 8.19 -9.81 -16.45
C ILE A 152 7.35 -11.07 -16.70
N GLU A 153 7.63 -11.75 -17.81
CA GLU A 153 7.00 -13.05 -18.10
C GLU A 153 7.30 -14.06 -16.99
N PRO A 154 6.32 -14.89 -16.56
CA PRO A 154 6.51 -15.84 -15.46
C PRO A 154 7.68 -16.80 -15.68
N THR A 155 7.92 -17.23 -16.91
CA THR A 155 9.05 -18.09 -17.28
C THR A 155 10.39 -17.40 -17.08
N VAL A 156 10.50 -16.13 -17.46
CA VAL A 156 11.70 -15.31 -17.22
C VAL A 156 11.92 -15.09 -15.72
N LEU A 157 10.85 -14.87 -14.98
CA LEU A 157 10.93 -14.71 -13.51
C LEU A 157 11.40 -16.01 -12.84
N ASP A 158 10.92 -17.16 -13.28
CA ASP A 158 11.36 -18.47 -12.77
C ASP A 158 12.82 -18.77 -13.16
N ASP A 159 13.27 -18.36 -14.33
CA ASP A 159 14.67 -18.47 -14.75
C ASP A 159 15.60 -17.58 -13.90
N LEU A 160 15.14 -16.38 -13.55
CA LEU A 160 15.91 -15.42 -12.74
C LEU A 160 16.01 -15.82 -11.27
N LEU A 161 14.92 -16.31 -10.68
CA LEU A 161 14.78 -16.52 -9.23
C LEU A 161 14.76 -18.00 -8.83
N GLY A 162 14.72 -18.89 -9.79
CA GLY A 162 14.51 -20.32 -9.62
C GLY A 162 13.01 -20.71 -9.69
N PRO A 163 12.75 -21.96 -10.11
CA PRO A 163 11.39 -22.45 -10.39
C PRO A 163 10.49 -22.35 -9.15
N GLY A 164 9.32 -21.76 -9.33
CA GLY A 164 8.31 -21.63 -8.28
C GLY A 164 8.61 -20.58 -7.21
N ALA A 165 9.64 -19.75 -7.37
CA ALA A 165 10.00 -18.71 -6.39
C ALA A 165 8.85 -17.72 -6.14
N ALA A 166 8.17 -17.27 -7.18
CA ALA A 166 7.02 -16.37 -7.07
C ALA A 166 5.85 -17.03 -6.30
N GLU A 167 5.59 -18.31 -6.54
CA GLU A 167 4.53 -19.03 -5.84
C GLU A 167 4.90 -19.30 -4.37
N ALA A 168 6.14 -19.66 -4.09
CA ALA A 168 6.64 -19.85 -2.72
C ALA A 168 6.51 -18.55 -1.90
N SER A 169 6.89 -17.42 -2.45
CA SER A 169 6.74 -16.10 -1.81
C SER A 169 5.28 -15.77 -1.54
N ARG A 170 4.37 -15.98 -2.50
CA ARG A 170 2.93 -15.76 -2.29
C ARG A 170 2.35 -16.66 -1.20
N ARG A 171 2.79 -17.91 -1.11
CA ARG A 171 2.37 -18.84 -0.03
C ARG A 171 2.85 -18.34 1.33
N GLU A 172 4.08 -17.85 1.42
CA GLU A 172 4.63 -17.30 2.67
C GLU A 172 3.90 -16.00 3.07
N SER A 173 3.65 -15.09 2.15
CA SER A 173 2.88 -13.86 2.40
C SER A 173 1.47 -14.16 2.90
N ARG A 174 0.79 -15.17 2.33
CA ARG A 174 -0.52 -15.62 2.82
C ARG A 174 -0.45 -16.22 4.22
N ARG A 175 0.61 -16.99 4.53
CA ARG A 175 0.84 -17.55 5.88
C ARG A 175 1.06 -16.45 6.90
N ARG A 176 1.88 -15.43 6.58
CA ARG A 176 2.11 -14.27 7.45
C ARG A 176 0.82 -13.48 7.70
N ALA A 177 0.04 -13.20 6.66
CA ALA A 177 -1.25 -12.53 6.79
C ALA A 177 -2.21 -13.29 7.70
N ARG A 178 -2.33 -14.63 7.54
CA ARG A 178 -3.15 -15.46 8.42
C ARG A 178 -2.70 -15.43 9.88
N ARG A 179 -1.38 -15.47 10.13
CA ARG A 179 -0.82 -15.37 11.49
C ARG A 179 -1.13 -14.02 12.13
N LEU A 180 -1.03 -12.91 11.38
CA LEU A 180 -1.39 -11.58 11.86
C LEU A 180 -2.88 -11.48 12.20
N VAL A 181 -3.77 -11.97 11.33
CA VAL A 181 -5.21 -11.99 11.59
C VAL A 181 -5.52 -12.84 12.83
N ALA A 182 -4.95 -14.03 12.93
CA ALA A 182 -5.13 -14.90 14.11
C ALA A 182 -4.65 -14.21 15.39
N GLY A 183 -3.49 -13.57 15.35
CA GLY A 183 -2.97 -12.78 16.49
C GLY A 183 -3.90 -11.63 16.90
N MET A 184 -4.45 -10.88 15.91
CA MET A 184 -5.44 -9.82 16.18
C MET A 184 -6.72 -10.37 16.81
N VAL A 185 -7.23 -11.50 16.32
CA VAL A 185 -8.44 -12.14 16.89
C VAL A 185 -8.18 -12.57 18.34
N VAL A 186 -7.05 -13.23 18.62
CA VAL A 186 -6.67 -13.61 19.99
C VAL A 186 -6.57 -12.38 20.88
N TRP A 187 -5.91 -11.31 20.42
CA TRP A 187 -5.79 -10.08 21.18
C TRP A 187 -7.14 -9.42 21.47
N MET A 188 -8.06 -9.37 20.49
CA MET A 188 -9.42 -8.87 20.70
C MET A 188 -10.21 -9.69 21.73
N VAL A 189 -10.12 -11.03 21.66
CA VAL A 189 -10.79 -11.92 22.61
C VAL A 189 -10.24 -11.71 24.03
N VAL A 190 -8.92 -11.68 24.18
CA VAL A 190 -8.28 -11.44 25.50
C VAL A 190 -8.67 -10.07 26.04
N SER A 191 -8.66 -9.02 25.21
CA SER A 191 -9.06 -7.68 25.64
C SER A 191 -10.53 -7.61 26.08
N ALA A 192 -11.42 -8.30 25.35
CA ALA A 192 -12.84 -8.39 25.73
C ALA A 192 -13.04 -9.13 27.07
N LEU A 193 -12.33 -10.24 27.28
CA LEU A 193 -12.39 -11.00 28.53
C LEU A 193 -11.87 -10.17 29.73
N LEU A 194 -10.77 -9.43 29.55
CA LEU A 194 -10.24 -8.54 30.58
C LEU A 194 -11.21 -7.39 30.90
N ALA A 195 -11.86 -6.81 29.89
CA ALA A 195 -12.86 -5.77 30.09
C ALA A 195 -14.09 -6.29 30.85
N MET A 196 -14.54 -7.51 30.55
CA MET A 196 -15.64 -8.18 31.28
C MET A 196 -15.25 -8.46 32.73
N ALA A 197 -14.04 -8.98 32.98
CA ALA A 197 -13.54 -9.23 34.33
C ALA A 197 -13.45 -7.92 35.16
N ALA A 198 -12.98 -6.83 34.55
CA ALA A 198 -12.94 -5.52 35.20
C ALA A 198 -14.33 -4.98 35.49
N ALA A 199 -15.31 -5.17 34.62
CA ALA A 199 -16.70 -4.75 34.86
C ALA A 199 -17.36 -5.50 36.04
N VAL A 200 -17.04 -6.77 36.22
CA VAL A 200 -17.53 -7.57 37.36
C VAL A 200 -16.85 -7.19 38.68
N ALA A 201 -15.60 -6.70 38.64
CA ALA A 201 -14.81 -6.33 39.82
C ALA A 201 -15.09 -4.91 40.31
N LEU A 202 -15.83 -4.08 39.55
CA LEU A 202 -16.19 -2.73 40.01
C LEU A 202 -17.28 -2.81 41.08
N PRO A 203 -17.08 -2.22 42.26
CA PRO A 203 -18.13 -2.11 43.29
C PRO A 203 -19.28 -1.25 42.77
N ASP A 204 -20.49 -1.61 43.17
CA ASP A 204 -21.70 -0.85 42.80
C ASP A 204 -21.51 0.66 43.08
N PRO A 205 -21.91 1.54 42.15
CA PRO A 205 -21.84 2.97 42.37
C PRO A 205 -22.64 3.33 43.62
N PRO A 206 -22.12 4.21 44.51
CA PRO A 206 -22.84 4.61 45.71
C PRO A 206 -24.19 5.20 45.33
N GLY A 207 -25.25 4.59 45.85
CA GLY A 207 -26.64 5.00 45.60
C GLY A 207 -26.83 6.50 45.81
N PRO A 208 -27.79 7.15 45.13
CA PRO A 208 -28.02 8.58 45.21
C PRO A 208 -28.31 8.95 46.67
N LYS A 209 -27.42 9.74 47.26
CA LYS A 209 -27.66 10.33 48.60
C LYS A 209 -28.93 11.15 48.51
N GLY A 210 -29.99 10.69 49.21
CA GLY A 210 -31.26 11.37 49.29
C GLY A 210 -31.06 12.83 49.69
N VAL A 211 -31.42 13.76 48.84
CA VAL A 211 -31.51 15.18 49.16
C VAL A 211 -32.73 15.32 50.07
N ALA A 212 -32.46 15.43 51.40
CA ALA A 212 -33.48 15.75 52.39
C ALA A 212 -34.05 17.14 52.05
N GLY A 213 -35.28 17.16 51.56
CA GLY A 213 -36.03 18.38 51.27
C GLY A 213 -36.21 19.20 52.53
N ARG A 214 -35.55 20.36 52.63
CA ARG A 214 -35.90 21.42 53.62
C ARG A 214 -37.15 22.10 53.07
N ALA A 215 -38.32 21.77 53.74
CA ALA A 215 -39.54 22.52 53.58
C ALA A 215 -39.33 23.91 54.24
N GLY A 216 -39.06 24.92 53.43
CA GLY A 216 -39.08 26.33 53.83
C GLY A 216 -40.52 26.84 53.97
N HIS A 217 -40.97 27.14 55.19
CA HIS A 217 -42.19 27.89 55.42
C HIS A 217 -41.99 29.31 54.87
N VAL A 218 -42.74 29.68 53.85
CA VAL A 218 -42.90 31.09 53.44
C VAL A 218 -44.03 31.69 54.20
N HIS A 219 -43.73 32.65 55.09
CA HIS A 219 -44.69 33.54 55.74
C HIS A 219 -44.84 34.77 54.84
N ILE A 220 -46.06 35.05 54.42
CA ILE A 220 -46.41 36.28 53.69
C ILE A 220 -47.27 37.13 54.64
N PRO A 221 -46.96 38.43 54.81
CA PRO A 221 -47.82 39.39 55.46
C PRO A 221 -48.96 39.90 54.58
#